data_34ebd5a2f60bc39a2689fb90f3f2465d
#
_entry.id   34ebd5a2f60bc39a2689fb90f3f2465d
#
_cell.length_a   1.000
_cell.length_b   1.000
_cell.length_c   1.000
_cell.angle_alpha   90.00
_cell.angle_beta   90.00
_cell.angle_gamma   90.00
#
_symmetry.space_group_name_H-M   'P 1'
#
loop_
_entity.id
_entity.type
_entity.pdbx_description
1 polymer ?
#
loop_
_entity_poly.entity_id
_entity_poly.type
_entity_poly.pdbx_seq_one_letter_code
_entity_poly.pdbx_strand_id
1 'polypeptide(L)'
;VIKDLGQVDYLTVWQEMIDFTKKRDQTTEDDLEHPPVFTLGTSLKNNTFPIRGIPCIHTDRGGKITYHGPGQLVGYPLLDLRKNHLYPKELLNLINQTVLSVMREFGV
;
A
#
# COMPACT_ATOMS: atom_id res chain seq x y z
N VAL A 1 -0.96 -14.98 -5.49
CA VAL A 1 0.07 -14.59 -6.47
C VAL A 1 0.77 -13.35 -5.96
N ILE A 2 2.09 -13.38 -5.96
CA ILE A 2 2.94 -12.22 -5.64
C ILE A 2 3.47 -11.67 -6.95
N LYS A 3 3.38 -10.35 -7.13
CA LYS A 3 3.93 -9.65 -8.28
C LYS A 3 4.95 -8.63 -7.80
N ASP A 4 6.16 -8.70 -8.31
CA ASP A 4 7.19 -7.67 -8.16
C ASP A 4 7.09 -6.73 -9.38
N LEU A 5 6.68 -5.49 -9.15
CA LEU A 5 6.46 -4.50 -10.20
C LEU A 5 7.62 -3.49 -10.33
N GLY A 6 8.64 -3.59 -9.47
CA GLY A 6 9.73 -2.63 -9.46
C GLY A 6 9.28 -1.21 -9.12
N GLN A 7 9.89 -0.20 -9.75
CA GLN A 7 9.51 1.20 -9.52
C GLN A 7 8.37 1.61 -10.45
N VAL A 8 7.20 1.89 -9.90
CA VAL A 8 5.96 2.19 -10.64
C VAL A 8 5.28 3.44 -10.09
N ASP A 9 4.71 4.25 -10.99
CA ASP A 9 3.92 5.42 -10.66
C ASP A 9 2.71 5.06 -9.77
N TYR A 10 2.48 5.86 -8.73
CA TYR A 10 1.45 5.56 -7.74
C TYR A 10 0.03 5.51 -8.35
N LEU A 11 -0.33 6.46 -9.20
CA LEU A 11 -1.68 6.50 -9.79
C LEU A 11 -1.95 5.30 -10.69
N THR A 12 -0.94 4.84 -11.42
CA THR A 12 -1.03 3.64 -12.27
C THR A 12 -1.33 2.41 -11.43
N VAL A 13 -0.57 2.18 -10.36
CA VAL A 13 -0.79 1.04 -9.45
C VAL A 13 -2.14 1.15 -8.75
N TRP A 14 -2.51 2.33 -8.27
CA TRP A 14 -3.79 2.53 -7.61
C TRP A 14 -4.97 2.19 -8.52
N GLN A 15 -4.92 2.62 -9.79
CA GLN A 15 -5.97 2.26 -10.76
C GLN A 15 -6.03 0.75 -11.01
N GLU A 16 -4.88 0.10 -11.17
CA GLU A 16 -4.81 -1.35 -11.34
C GLU A 16 -5.38 -2.11 -10.13
N MET A 17 -5.09 -1.65 -8.91
CA MET A 17 -5.65 -2.24 -7.69
C MET A 17 -7.18 -2.09 -7.61
N ILE A 18 -7.72 -0.94 -8.01
CA ILE A 18 -9.17 -0.71 -8.07
C ILE A 18 -9.80 -1.67 -9.08
N ASP A 19 -9.24 -1.78 -10.28
CA ASP A 19 -9.76 -2.64 -11.34
C ASP A 19 -9.68 -4.12 -10.97
N PHE A 20 -8.56 -4.55 -10.36
CA PHE A 20 -8.41 -5.89 -9.83
C PHE A 20 -9.44 -6.20 -8.74
N THR A 21 -9.63 -5.28 -7.79
CA THR A 21 -10.57 -5.47 -6.67
C THR A 21 -12.01 -5.62 -7.15
N LYS A 22 -12.40 -4.91 -8.21
CA LYS A 22 -13.74 -5.02 -8.80
C LYS A 22 -13.97 -6.36 -9.50
N LYS A 23 -12.93 -6.95 -10.09
CA LYS A 23 -13.01 -8.15 -10.93
C LYS A 23 -12.44 -9.40 -10.25
N ARG A 24 -11.84 -9.26 -9.06
CA ARG A 24 -11.07 -10.34 -8.47
C ARG A 24 -11.94 -11.54 -8.10
N ASP A 25 -11.42 -12.68 -8.39
CA ASP A 25 -11.84 -13.98 -7.93
C ASP A 25 -10.77 -14.67 -7.06
N GLN A 26 -9.59 -14.07 -6.96
CA GLN A 26 -8.42 -14.57 -6.23
C GLN A 26 -7.76 -13.48 -5.39
N THR A 27 -6.89 -13.90 -4.46
CA THR A 27 -6.02 -13.03 -3.66
C THR A 27 -4.73 -12.76 -4.41
N THR A 28 -4.25 -11.53 -4.38
CA THR A 28 -2.92 -11.15 -4.87
C THR A 28 -2.24 -10.16 -3.93
N GLU A 29 -0.94 -10.05 -4.05
CA GLU A 29 -0.09 -9.10 -3.36
C GLU A 29 0.90 -8.52 -4.36
N ASP A 30 1.03 -7.21 -4.39
CA ASP A 30 1.94 -6.50 -5.27
C ASP A 30 3.04 -5.85 -4.44
N ASP A 31 4.30 -6.21 -4.72
CA ASP A 31 5.50 -5.61 -4.14
C ASP A 31 6.13 -4.65 -5.14
N LEU A 32 6.43 -3.44 -4.69
CA LEU A 32 6.95 -2.41 -5.58
C LEU A 32 7.61 -1.26 -4.81
N GLU A 33 8.20 -0.33 -5.56
CA GLU A 33 8.63 0.99 -5.10
C GLU A 33 7.90 2.07 -5.90
N HIS A 34 7.70 3.23 -5.28
CA HIS A 34 7.16 4.40 -5.96
C HIS A 34 8.24 5.47 -6.18
N PRO A 35 8.15 6.27 -7.26
CA PRO A 35 8.79 7.58 -7.31
C PRO A 35 8.34 8.45 -6.11
N PRO A 36 9.09 9.51 -5.73
CA PRO A 36 8.70 10.37 -4.62
C PRO A 36 7.26 10.87 -4.75
N VAL A 37 6.43 10.57 -3.76
CA VAL A 37 5.02 10.95 -3.71
C VAL A 37 4.53 11.05 -2.28
N PHE A 38 3.69 12.05 -1.99
CA PHE A 38 2.87 12.09 -0.78
C PHE A 38 1.47 11.60 -1.09
N THR A 39 0.95 10.71 -0.26
CA THR A 39 -0.46 10.32 -0.30
C THR A 39 -1.19 10.92 0.89
N LEU A 40 -2.39 11.44 0.64
CA LEU A 40 -3.25 12.02 1.64
C LEU A 40 -4.43 11.10 1.88
N GLY A 41 -4.65 10.75 3.14
CA GLY A 41 -5.81 9.94 3.54
C GLY A 41 -7.07 10.78 3.71
N THR A 42 -8.19 10.11 3.95
CA THR A 42 -9.52 10.72 4.09
C THR A 42 -9.67 11.67 5.26
N SER A 43 -8.77 11.61 6.26
CA SER A 43 -8.77 12.52 7.42
C SER A 43 -8.29 13.94 7.09
N LEU A 44 -7.71 14.15 5.91
CA LEU A 44 -7.23 15.46 5.47
C LEU A 44 -8.16 16.03 4.40
N LYS A 45 -8.62 17.26 4.61
CA LYS A 45 -9.42 17.98 3.64
C LYS A 45 -8.54 18.57 2.54
N ASN A 46 -8.95 18.32 1.35
CA ASN A 46 -8.66 18.89 0.05
C ASN A 46 -7.69 20.08 -0.06
N ASN A 47 -6.40 19.84 -0.16
CA ASN A 47 -5.51 20.72 -0.91
C ASN A 47 -4.31 19.90 -1.36
N THR A 48 -4.34 19.42 -2.58
CA THR A 48 -3.27 18.66 -3.21
C THR A 48 -2.26 19.62 -3.83
N PHE A 49 -1.52 20.35 -3.01
CA PHE A 49 -0.39 21.13 -3.51
C PHE A 49 0.89 20.30 -3.41
N PRO A 50 1.76 20.36 -4.42
CA PRO A 50 3.08 19.74 -4.31
C PRO A 50 3.82 20.27 -3.09
N ILE A 51 4.42 19.38 -2.32
CA ILE A 51 5.26 19.74 -1.18
C ILE A 51 6.71 19.64 -1.63
N ARG A 52 7.42 20.77 -1.68
CA ARG A 52 8.81 20.83 -2.16
C ARG A 52 9.00 20.18 -3.54
N GLY A 53 8.05 20.39 -4.45
CA GLY A 53 8.08 19.80 -5.79
C GLY A 53 7.68 18.33 -5.87
N ILE A 54 7.36 17.69 -4.74
CA ILE A 54 6.89 16.29 -4.71
C ILE A 54 5.37 16.27 -4.84
N PRO A 55 4.80 15.46 -5.76
CA PRO A 55 3.36 15.36 -5.93
C PRO A 55 2.64 14.94 -4.65
N CYS A 56 1.46 15.51 -4.42
CA CYS A 56 0.53 15.07 -3.36
C CYS A 56 -0.72 14.50 -4.01
N ILE A 57 -1.08 13.28 -3.66
CA ILE A 57 -2.22 12.57 -4.23
C ILE A 57 -3.23 12.27 -3.13
N HIS A 58 -4.47 12.70 -3.32
CA HIS A 58 -5.57 12.39 -2.42
C HIS A 58 -6.09 10.98 -2.70
N THR A 59 -6.16 10.17 -1.66
CA THR A 59 -6.59 8.76 -1.75
C THR A 59 -7.81 8.50 -0.86
N ASP A 60 -8.42 7.34 -1.03
CA ASP A 60 -9.53 6.86 -0.24
C ASP A 60 -9.13 6.04 1.00
N ARG A 61 -7.82 5.87 1.26
CA ARG A 61 -7.34 5.19 2.47
C ARG A 61 -7.61 6.00 3.73
N GLY A 62 -7.70 5.34 4.85
CA GLY A 62 -7.72 6.00 6.17
C GLY A 62 -6.39 6.68 6.49
N GLY A 63 -6.41 7.55 7.50
CA GLY A 63 -5.22 8.23 8.00
C GLY A 63 -4.94 9.58 7.36
N LYS A 64 -3.72 10.07 7.57
CA LYS A 64 -3.29 11.41 7.20
C LYS A 64 -2.33 11.38 6.01
N ILE A 65 -1.26 12.13 6.08
CA ILE A 65 -0.22 12.18 5.03
C ILE A 65 0.81 11.07 5.23
N THR A 66 1.25 10.48 4.12
CA THR A 66 2.33 9.50 4.10
C THR A 66 3.23 9.78 2.89
N TYR A 67 4.55 9.65 3.09
CA TYR A 67 5.53 9.74 2.02
C TYR A 67 5.89 8.35 1.51
N HIS A 68 6.03 8.22 0.19
CA HIS A 68 6.62 7.08 -0.48
C HIS A 68 7.74 7.55 -1.41
N GLY A 69 8.77 6.75 -1.55
CA GLY A 69 9.91 7.09 -2.41
C GLY A 69 10.84 5.91 -2.66
N PRO A 70 11.84 6.10 -3.54
CA PRO A 70 12.83 5.07 -3.86
C PRO A 70 13.55 4.53 -2.61
N GLY A 71 13.80 3.24 -2.59
CA GLY A 71 14.37 2.53 -1.44
C GLY A 71 13.33 2.12 -0.38
N GLN A 72 12.08 2.49 -0.53
CA GLN A 72 10.98 2.03 0.32
C GLN A 72 10.21 0.91 -0.39
N LEU A 73 10.33 -0.31 0.10
CA LEU A 73 9.49 -1.42 -0.37
C LEU A 73 8.05 -1.18 0.09
N VAL A 74 7.12 -1.24 -0.83
CA VAL A 74 5.69 -1.11 -0.56
C VAL A 74 4.98 -2.38 -1.00
N GLY A 75 4.25 -3.01 -0.10
CA GLY A 75 3.43 -4.19 -0.38
C GLY A 75 1.94 -3.84 -0.31
N TYR A 76 1.19 -4.28 -1.29
CA TYR A 76 -0.27 -4.12 -1.36
C TYR A 76 -0.97 -5.49 -1.29
N PRO A 77 -1.30 -6.01 -0.09
CA PRO A 77 -2.05 -7.25 0.03
C PRO A 77 -3.52 -7.04 -0.37
N LEU A 78 -3.90 -7.54 -1.53
CA LEU A 78 -5.28 -7.48 -2.04
C LEU A 78 -6.03 -8.76 -1.66
N LEU A 79 -6.53 -8.80 -0.42
CA LEU A 79 -7.15 -9.96 0.18
C LEU A 79 -8.67 -9.82 0.26
N ASP A 80 -9.39 -10.89 -0.07
CA ASP A 80 -10.78 -11.02 0.35
C ASP A 80 -10.82 -11.56 1.79
N LEU A 81 -10.99 -10.67 2.76
CA LEU A 81 -10.96 -11.02 4.17
C LEU A 81 -12.05 -12.02 4.56
N ARG A 82 -13.21 -11.97 3.91
CA ARG A 82 -14.31 -12.89 4.18
C ARG A 82 -13.97 -14.32 3.75
N LYS A 83 -13.41 -14.46 2.54
CA LYS A 83 -12.96 -15.77 2.04
C LYS A 83 -11.82 -16.35 2.88
N ASN A 84 -10.98 -15.49 3.45
CA ASN A 84 -9.87 -15.91 4.31
C ASN A 84 -10.25 -16.00 5.79
N HIS A 85 -11.52 -15.79 6.14
CA HIS A 85 -12.01 -15.81 7.52
C HIS A 85 -11.21 -14.91 8.47
N LEU A 86 -10.79 -13.73 7.99
CA LEU A 86 -10.00 -12.75 8.73
C LEU A 86 -10.78 -11.48 9.01
N TYR A 87 -10.60 -10.93 10.21
CA TYR A 87 -10.99 -9.56 10.51
C TYR A 87 -9.83 -8.60 10.24
N PRO A 88 -10.09 -7.31 9.96
CA PRO A 88 -9.04 -6.32 9.68
C PRO A 88 -7.96 -6.25 10.76
N LYS A 89 -8.33 -6.38 12.03
CA LYS A 89 -7.39 -6.37 13.17
C LYS A 89 -6.46 -7.59 13.15
N GLU A 90 -6.97 -8.74 12.76
CA GLU A 90 -6.18 -9.97 12.66
C GLU A 90 -5.18 -9.88 11.52
N LEU A 91 -5.60 -9.35 10.37
CA LEU A 91 -4.69 -9.08 9.26
C LEU A 91 -3.55 -8.13 9.69
N LEU A 92 -3.87 -7.03 10.38
CA LEU A 92 -2.86 -6.11 10.88
C LEU A 92 -1.87 -6.80 11.82
N ASN A 93 -2.35 -7.65 12.72
CA ASN A 93 -1.48 -8.41 13.61
C ASN A 93 -0.57 -9.38 12.85
N LEU A 94 -1.08 -10.06 11.83
CA LEU A 94 -0.30 -10.96 10.97
C LEU A 94 0.81 -10.18 10.23
N ILE A 95 0.49 -9.04 9.66
CA ILE A 95 1.47 -8.17 9.00
C ILE A 95 2.57 -7.76 9.99
N ASN A 96 2.20 -7.27 11.17
CA ASN A 96 3.16 -6.87 12.20
C ASN A 96 4.06 -8.03 12.62
N GLN A 97 3.51 -9.23 12.84
CA GLN A 97 4.29 -10.40 13.21
C GLN A 97 5.26 -10.82 12.10
N THR A 98 4.82 -10.74 10.85
CA THR A 98 5.67 -11.03 9.68
C THR A 98 6.85 -10.08 9.61
N VAL A 99 6.61 -8.77 9.73
CA VAL A 99 7.68 -7.76 9.73
C VAL A 99 8.65 -8.00 10.86
N LEU A 100 8.17 -8.25 12.09
CA LEU A 100 9.02 -8.54 13.24
C LEU A 100 9.86 -9.81 13.05
N SER A 101 9.30 -10.83 12.42
CA SER A 101 10.02 -12.07 12.10
C SER A 101 11.18 -11.80 11.14
N VAL A 102 10.91 -11.07 10.06
CA VAL A 102 11.94 -10.70 9.08
C VAL A 102 13.03 -9.85 9.75
N MET A 103 12.66 -8.85 10.54
CA MET A 103 13.65 -8.00 11.25
C MET A 103 14.58 -8.84 12.12
N ARG A 104 14.05 -9.84 12.83
CA ARG A 104 14.87 -10.74 13.66
C ARG A 104 15.87 -11.56 12.83
N GLU A 105 15.51 -12.00 11.64
CA GLU A 105 16.42 -12.68 10.73
C GLU A 105 17.59 -11.80 10.30
N PHE A 106 17.38 -10.48 10.22
CA PHE A 106 18.43 -9.49 9.94
C PHE A 106 19.14 -8.95 11.19
N GLY A 107 18.84 -9.48 12.37
CA GLY A 107 19.50 -9.11 13.62
C GLY A 107 19.07 -7.75 14.20
N VAL A 108 17.87 -7.33 13.85
CA VAL A 108 17.29 -6.08 14.35
C VAL A 108 16.35 -6.33 15.54
#